data_0a277e937ed6388a90f773b6c22952ab
#
_entry.id   0a277e937ed6388a90f773b6c22952ab
#
_cell.length_a   1.000
_cell.length_b   1.000
_cell.length_c   1.000
_cell.angle_alpha   90.00
_cell.angle_beta   90.00
_cell.angle_gamma   90.00
#
_symmetry.space_group_name_H-M   'P 1'
#
loop_
_entity.id
_entity.type
_entity.pdbx_description
1 polymer ?
#
loop_
_entity_poly.entity_id
_entity_poly.type
_entity_poly.pdbx_seq_one_letter_code
_entity_poly.pdbx_strand_id
1 'polypeptide(L)'
;MTKTLLLTFFLFSILTFGQKVTVKGIALDSTNGFHRVQITINDTIHKYLKNAELNIDEYKQLYSNKNYAVQADKKGRFKIKALPNDSLYFRYNHQITQAYLVSDLILREKIKIVLEPEKCEEYIPCKEENPKLCVFIGKKINVDYSKRKYYCNRISLDSKFDAEYKIVENLYGDFKKDTINFVVYDHYGKPGFSEYENVILYVAEYCGELVHVKYQYNNVYKTKNGKWASPYQGFDYEKLDSLKIKKPEILEFENEITFEFGKDTDTLWFDKRFPKPYYETNGFKAKAVYGNYAIDIFEIKKKTDLKSRGFFE
;
A
#
# COMPACT_ATOMS: atom_id res chain seq x y z
N MET A 1 -44.87 46.51 2.90
CA MET A 1 -44.15 45.87 4.03
C MET A 1 -44.01 44.37 3.94
N THR A 2 -44.90 43.63 3.23
CA THR A 2 -44.86 42.16 3.16
C THR A 2 -43.73 41.52 2.32
N LYS A 3 -43.26 42.20 1.25
CA LYS A 3 -42.17 41.67 0.40
C LYS A 3 -40.78 41.72 1.06
N THR A 4 -40.53 42.71 1.91
CA THR A 4 -39.25 42.84 2.64
C THR A 4 -39.12 41.82 3.76
N LEU A 5 -40.23 41.45 4.39
CA LEU A 5 -40.26 40.43 5.45
C LEU A 5 -40.01 39.00 4.91
N LEU A 6 -40.47 38.71 3.70
CA LEU A 6 -40.23 37.41 3.03
C LEU A 6 -38.75 37.27 2.62
N LEU A 7 -38.14 38.35 2.14
CA LEU A 7 -36.72 38.33 1.73
C LEU A 7 -35.76 38.16 2.93
N THR A 8 -36.08 38.76 4.08
CA THR A 8 -35.31 38.59 5.31
C THR A 8 -35.44 37.17 5.88
N PHE A 9 -36.62 36.54 5.76
CA PHE A 9 -36.82 35.16 6.20
C PHE A 9 -36.09 34.15 5.31
N PHE A 10 -36.02 34.39 3.99
CA PHE A 10 -35.27 33.56 3.05
C PHE A 10 -33.74 33.70 3.22
N LEU A 11 -33.23 34.92 3.51
CA LEU A 11 -31.83 35.14 3.84
C LEU A 11 -31.42 34.49 5.17
N PHE A 12 -32.31 34.47 6.16
CA PHE A 12 -32.06 33.80 7.45
C PHE A 12 -32.01 32.26 7.32
N SER A 13 -32.81 31.68 6.44
CA SER A 13 -32.75 30.23 6.18
C SER A 13 -31.50 29.79 5.42
N ILE A 14 -30.95 30.63 4.55
CA ILE A 14 -29.67 30.33 3.83
C ILE A 14 -28.47 30.40 4.77
N LEU A 15 -28.48 31.30 5.77
CA LEU A 15 -27.40 31.43 6.76
C LEU A 15 -27.34 30.25 7.74
N THR A 16 -28.41 29.51 7.94
CA THR A 16 -28.40 28.36 8.88
C THR A 16 -27.84 27.09 8.29
N PHE A 17 -27.83 26.90 6.96
CA PHE A 17 -27.29 25.69 6.32
C PHE A 17 -25.76 25.61 6.30
N GLY A 18 -25.07 26.70 6.54
CA GLY A 18 -23.60 26.78 6.53
C GLY A 18 -22.92 26.71 7.90
N GLN A 19 -23.67 26.69 9.01
CA GLN A 19 -23.08 26.73 10.35
C GLN A 19 -22.78 25.33 10.91
N LYS A 20 -21.52 25.13 11.37
CA LYS A 20 -21.15 23.92 12.08
C LYS A 20 -21.87 23.85 13.43
N VAL A 21 -22.53 22.73 13.66
CA VAL A 21 -23.17 22.39 14.93
C VAL A 21 -22.19 21.56 15.79
N THR A 22 -22.35 21.65 17.11
CA THR A 22 -21.57 20.83 18.02
C THR A 22 -22.30 19.54 18.33
N VAL A 23 -21.74 18.41 17.94
CA VAL A 23 -22.20 17.06 18.31
C VAL A 23 -21.40 16.58 19.53
N LYS A 24 -22.13 16.19 20.58
CA LYS A 24 -21.56 15.62 21.82
C LYS A 24 -22.25 14.31 22.16
N GLY A 25 -21.49 13.33 22.62
CA GLY A 25 -22.05 12.03 22.96
C GLY A 25 -21.05 11.09 23.61
N ILE A 26 -21.44 9.83 23.64
CA ILE A 26 -20.62 8.73 24.13
C ILE A 26 -20.44 7.74 22.97
N ALA A 27 -19.20 7.38 22.67
CA ALA A 27 -18.83 6.35 21.71
C ALA A 27 -17.99 5.30 22.42
N LEU A 28 -18.47 4.07 22.44
CA LEU A 28 -17.89 2.97 23.22
C LEU A 28 -17.50 1.83 22.29
N ASP A 29 -16.43 1.14 22.67
CA ASP A 29 -16.09 -0.19 22.19
C ASP A 29 -16.73 -1.23 23.13
N SER A 30 -17.39 -2.24 22.58
CA SER A 30 -18.07 -3.26 23.35
C SER A 30 -17.13 -4.28 24.01
N THR A 31 -15.84 -4.35 23.60
CA THR A 31 -14.98 -5.47 23.95
C THR A 31 -13.99 -5.21 25.10
N ASN A 32 -13.45 -4.01 25.25
CA ASN A 32 -12.25 -3.84 26.12
C ASN A 32 -12.28 -2.70 27.14
N GLY A 33 -13.33 -1.91 27.26
CA GLY A 33 -13.39 -0.80 28.24
C GLY A 33 -12.38 0.33 28.00
N PHE A 34 -11.46 0.23 27.05
CA PHE A 34 -10.52 1.28 26.63
C PHE A 34 -11.09 1.98 25.39
N HIS A 35 -11.97 2.90 25.64
CA HIS A 35 -12.69 3.60 24.62
C HIS A 35 -11.80 4.66 23.95
N ARG A 36 -11.18 4.35 22.86
CA ARG A 36 -10.50 5.32 21.97
C ARG A 36 -11.15 5.32 20.59
N VAL A 37 -12.48 5.27 20.58
CA VAL A 37 -13.23 5.35 19.34
C VAL A 37 -12.83 6.63 18.63
N GLN A 38 -12.37 6.49 17.40
CA GLN A 38 -12.09 7.61 16.49
C GLN A 38 -13.39 8.05 15.83
N ILE A 39 -13.64 9.34 15.82
CA ILE A 39 -14.77 9.97 15.15
C ILE A 39 -14.22 10.87 14.05
N THR A 40 -14.55 10.60 12.79
CA THR A 40 -14.09 11.37 11.63
C THR A 40 -15.26 11.94 10.85
N ILE A 41 -15.06 13.12 10.25
CA ILE A 41 -16.04 13.76 9.38
C ILE A 41 -15.84 13.23 7.96
N ASN A 42 -16.93 12.76 7.31
CA ASN A 42 -16.99 12.33 5.91
C ASN A 42 -15.95 11.27 5.53
N ASP A 43 -15.50 10.48 6.51
CA ASP A 43 -14.47 9.47 6.35
C ASP A 43 -13.13 9.99 5.78
N THR A 44 -12.83 11.26 5.99
CA THR A 44 -11.71 11.98 5.37
C THR A 44 -10.37 11.25 5.56
N ILE A 45 -10.07 10.83 6.79
CA ILE A 45 -8.79 10.18 7.12
C ILE A 45 -8.67 8.82 6.43
N HIS A 46 -9.74 8.02 6.45
CA HIS A 46 -9.70 6.68 5.85
C HIS A 46 -9.68 6.73 4.32
N LYS A 47 -10.36 7.69 3.72
CA LYS A 47 -10.26 7.96 2.28
C LYS A 47 -8.84 8.36 1.88
N TYR A 48 -8.18 9.19 2.70
CA TYR A 48 -6.80 9.59 2.48
C TYR A 48 -5.84 8.39 2.56
N LEU A 49 -6.02 7.50 3.55
CA LEU A 49 -5.22 6.28 3.69
C LEU A 49 -5.34 5.30 2.51
N LYS A 50 -6.47 5.33 1.80
CA LYS A 50 -6.68 4.51 0.59
C LYS A 50 -6.04 5.10 -0.66
N ASN A 51 -5.59 6.34 -0.60
CA ASN A 51 -4.93 6.98 -1.73
C ASN A 51 -3.51 6.42 -1.91
N ALA A 52 -3.12 6.14 -3.16
CA ALA A 52 -1.84 5.51 -3.50
C ALA A 52 -0.62 6.39 -3.18
N GLU A 53 -0.82 7.71 -3.07
CA GLU A 53 0.23 8.70 -2.80
C GLU A 53 0.16 9.18 -1.35
N LEU A 54 0.35 8.25 -0.40
CA LEU A 54 0.30 8.57 1.02
C LEU A 54 1.49 9.46 1.43
N ASN A 55 1.23 10.73 1.71
CA ASN A 55 2.17 11.61 2.39
C ASN A 55 1.97 11.50 3.91
N ILE A 56 2.97 10.98 4.60
CA ILE A 56 2.91 10.73 6.05
C ILE A 56 2.69 12.02 6.85
N ASP A 57 3.27 13.13 6.43
CA ASP A 57 3.14 14.41 7.16
C ASP A 57 1.77 15.03 6.97
N GLU A 58 1.20 14.96 5.76
CA GLU A 58 -0.19 15.35 5.54
C GLU A 58 -1.16 14.45 6.32
N TYR A 59 -0.91 13.15 6.36
CA TYR A 59 -1.69 12.21 7.17
C TYR A 59 -1.67 12.60 8.66
N LYS A 60 -0.49 12.90 9.24
CA LYS A 60 -0.37 13.36 10.62
C LYS A 60 -1.13 14.65 10.86
N GLN A 61 -1.05 15.61 9.92
CA GLN A 61 -1.78 16.87 9.99
C GLN A 61 -3.30 16.64 9.97
N LEU A 62 -3.80 15.82 9.05
CA LEU A 62 -5.22 15.47 9.00
C LEU A 62 -5.69 14.75 10.28
N TYR A 63 -4.90 13.79 10.75
CA TYR A 63 -5.22 12.98 11.93
C TYR A 63 -5.27 13.82 13.22
N SER A 64 -4.38 14.79 13.36
CA SER A 64 -4.32 15.70 14.51
C SER A 64 -5.29 16.88 14.44
N ASN A 65 -5.87 17.15 13.29
CA ASN A 65 -6.75 18.29 13.06
C ASN A 65 -8.17 18.01 13.59
N LYS A 66 -8.51 18.64 14.72
CA LYS A 66 -9.83 18.53 15.36
C LYS A 66 -11.03 18.97 14.50
N ASN A 67 -10.77 19.61 13.36
CA ASN A 67 -11.81 19.93 12.39
C ASN A 67 -12.21 18.72 11.52
N TYR A 68 -11.42 17.64 11.49
CA TYR A 68 -11.70 16.44 10.71
C TYR A 68 -11.85 15.19 11.58
N ALA A 69 -11.16 15.14 12.73
CA ALA A 69 -11.17 13.99 13.60
C ALA A 69 -11.07 14.34 15.08
N VAL A 70 -11.69 13.52 15.90
CA VAL A 70 -11.51 13.53 17.36
C VAL A 70 -11.46 12.09 17.86
N GLN A 71 -10.83 11.87 19.02
CA GLN A 71 -10.92 10.60 19.74
C GLN A 71 -11.81 10.78 20.97
N ALA A 72 -12.62 9.75 21.25
CA ALA A 72 -13.34 9.65 22.51
C ALA A 72 -12.33 9.56 23.70
N ASP A 73 -12.69 10.14 24.82
CA ASP A 73 -11.89 10.05 26.04
C ASP A 73 -12.02 8.65 26.68
N LYS A 74 -11.32 8.42 27.81
CA LYS A 74 -11.36 7.14 28.55
C LYS A 74 -12.75 6.74 29.06
N LYS A 75 -13.71 7.67 29.09
CA LYS A 75 -15.12 7.45 29.45
C LYS A 75 -16.01 7.36 28.19
N GLY A 76 -15.42 7.32 27.01
CA GLY A 76 -16.12 7.28 25.74
C GLY A 76 -16.70 8.62 25.29
N ARG A 77 -16.48 9.73 26.00
CA ARG A 77 -17.07 11.03 25.69
C ARG A 77 -16.34 11.66 24.51
N PHE A 78 -17.10 12.21 23.59
CA PHE A 78 -16.57 12.95 22.44
C PHE A 78 -17.31 14.27 22.24
N LYS A 79 -16.64 15.21 21.55
CA LYS A 79 -17.19 16.47 21.09
C LYS A 79 -16.54 16.86 19.78
N ILE A 80 -17.35 17.06 18.73
CA ILE A 80 -16.90 17.45 17.39
C ILE A 80 -17.80 18.53 16.82
N LYS A 81 -17.27 19.41 15.96
CA LYS A 81 -18.05 20.40 15.21
C LYS A 81 -18.12 19.98 13.76
N ALA A 82 -19.32 19.83 13.22
CA ALA A 82 -19.56 19.39 11.85
C ALA A 82 -20.78 20.11 11.25
N LEU A 83 -20.91 20.10 9.93
CA LEU A 83 -22.09 20.62 9.24
C LEU A 83 -23.26 19.64 9.39
N PRO A 84 -24.53 20.09 9.37
CA PRO A 84 -25.68 19.19 9.43
C PRO A 84 -25.72 18.11 8.34
N ASN A 85 -25.18 18.40 7.15
CA ASN A 85 -25.08 17.46 6.03
C ASN A 85 -23.79 16.63 6.01
N ASP A 86 -22.90 16.79 6.99
CA ASP A 86 -21.76 15.89 7.15
C ASP A 86 -22.19 14.55 7.73
N SER A 87 -21.38 13.52 7.49
CA SER A 87 -21.48 12.22 8.15
C SER A 87 -20.38 12.04 9.17
N LEU A 88 -20.70 11.55 10.36
CA LEU A 88 -19.73 11.15 11.37
C LEU A 88 -19.51 9.64 11.29
N TYR A 89 -18.25 9.25 11.11
CA TYR A 89 -17.81 7.85 11.08
C TYR A 89 -17.14 7.51 12.41
N PHE A 90 -17.65 6.48 13.07
CA PHE A 90 -17.15 5.95 14.33
C PHE A 90 -16.35 4.68 14.06
N ARG A 91 -15.07 4.67 14.43
CA ARG A 91 -14.16 3.56 14.15
C ARG A 91 -13.35 3.19 15.38
N TYR A 92 -13.09 1.91 15.52
CA TYR A 92 -12.12 1.35 16.45
C TYR A 92 -11.58 0.04 15.86
N ASN A 93 -10.38 -0.37 16.30
CA ASN A 93 -9.74 -1.58 15.78
C ASN A 93 -10.65 -2.80 15.95
N HIS A 94 -10.83 -3.55 14.84
CA HIS A 94 -11.64 -4.77 14.80
C HIS A 94 -13.10 -4.60 15.24
N GLN A 95 -13.62 -3.40 15.07
CA GLN A 95 -15.03 -3.09 15.28
C GLN A 95 -15.70 -2.70 13.96
N ILE A 96 -16.98 -3.03 13.84
CA ILE A 96 -17.79 -2.63 12.68
C ILE A 96 -17.92 -1.10 12.69
N THR A 97 -17.45 -0.46 11.61
CA THR A 97 -17.60 0.98 11.45
C THR A 97 -19.07 1.36 11.37
N GLN A 98 -19.47 2.36 12.14
CA GLN A 98 -20.80 2.95 12.06
C GLN A 98 -20.71 4.38 11.54
N ALA A 99 -21.69 4.79 10.72
CA ALA A 99 -21.78 6.13 10.14
C ALA A 99 -23.18 6.71 10.33
N TYR A 100 -23.25 7.99 10.67
CA TYR A 100 -24.52 8.69 10.88
C TYR A 100 -24.43 10.11 10.32
N LEU A 101 -25.52 10.58 9.71
CA LEU A 101 -25.66 12.00 9.37
C LEU A 101 -25.70 12.85 10.64
N VAL A 102 -25.05 14.00 10.60
CA VAL A 102 -25.06 14.94 11.73
C VAL A 102 -26.46 15.42 12.02
N SER A 103 -27.26 15.71 10.98
CA SER A 103 -28.69 16.07 11.11
C SER A 103 -29.49 15.07 11.94
N ASP A 104 -29.23 13.77 11.75
CA ASP A 104 -29.95 12.72 12.49
C ASP A 104 -29.45 12.58 13.94
N LEU A 105 -28.16 12.80 14.14
CA LEU A 105 -27.56 12.72 15.46
C LEU A 105 -28.04 13.83 16.40
N ILE A 106 -28.17 15.06 15.89
CA ILE A 106 -28.59 16.22 16.71
C ILE A 106 -30.07 16.17 17.13
N LEU A 107 -30.88 15.35 16.45
CA LEU A 107 -32.28 15.10 16.82
C LEU A 107 -32.42 14.11 17.98
N ARG A 108 -31.37 13.39 18.32
CA ARG A 108 -31.40 12.40 19.43
C ARG A 108 -31.24 13.10 20.76
N GLU A 109 -32.09 12.78 21.71
CA GLU A 109 -31.99 13.28 23.08
C GLU A 109 -30.63 12.95 23.73
N LYS A 110 -30.15 11.74 23.50
CA LYS A 110 -28.83 11.27 23.95
C LYS A 110 -28.14 10.52 22.82
N ILE A 111 -26.91 10.91 22.53
CA ILE A 111 -26.06 10.23 21.54
C ILE A 111 -25.20 9.22 22.27
N LYS A 112 -25.52 7.93 22.11
CA LYS A 112 -24.72 6.81 22.61
C LYS A 112 -24.52 5.84 21.45
N ILE A 113 -23.27 5.69 20.98
CA ILE A 113 -22.85 4.78 19.92
C ILE A 113 -22.03 3.68 20.59
N VAL A 114 -22.40 2.42 20.34
CA VAL A 114 -21.66 1.25 20.79
C VAL A 114 -21.23 0.49 19.56
N LEU A 115 -19.93 0.36 19.33
CA LEU A 115 -19.39 -0.39 18.21
C LEU A 115 -19.42 -1.87 18.52
N GLU A 116 -19.86 -2.66 17.56
CA GLU A 116 -19.88 -4.12 17.64
C GLU A 116 -18.59 -4.70 17.06
N PRO A 117 -18.05 -5.80 17.64
CA PRO A 117 -16.85 -6.43 17.14
C PRO A 117 -17.06 -7.02 15.75
N GLU A 118 -16.06 -6.92 14.88
CA GLU A 118 -16.01 -7.69 13.63
C GLU A 118 -15.90 -9.19 13.97
N LYS A 119 -16.60 -10.02 13.20
CA LYS A 119 -16.42 -11.47 13.30
C LYS A 119 -14.99 -11.83 12.89
N CYS A 120 -14.29 -12.56 13.74
CA CYS A 120 -13.01 -13.14 13.40
C CYS A 120 -13.17 -14.61 12.98
N GLU A 121 -12.22 -15.10 12.20
CA GLU A 121 -12.08 -16.49 11.78
C GLU A 121 -10.85 -17.11 12.47
N GLU A 122 -10.84 -18.41 12.66
CA GLU A 122 -9.63 -19.10 13.10
C GLU A 122 -8.63 -19.16 11.94
N TYR A 123 -7.40 -18.72 12.17
CA TYR A 123 -6.33 -18.89 11.19
C TYR A 123 -5.78 -20.29 11.23
N ILE A 124 -5.89 -21.00 10.12
CA ILE A 124 -5.30 -22.33 9.90
C ILE A 124 -4.07 -22.13 9.01
N PRO A 125 -2.84 -22.41 9.50
CA PRO A 125 -1.63 -22.30 8.68
C PRO A 125 -1.68 -23.23 7.47
N CYS A 126 -1.29 -22.72 6.33
CA CYS A 126 -0.99 -23.56 5.18
C CYS A 126 0.26 -24.39 5.47
N LYS A 127 0.19 -25.69 5.28
CA LYS A 127 1.29 -26.66 5.50
C LYS A 127 1.94 -27.10 4.18
N GLU A 128 1.84 -26.29 3.13
CA GLU A 128 2.51 -26.59 1.86
C GLU A 128 4.03 -26.47 2.02
N GLU A 129 4.73 -27.60 1.93
CA GLU A 129 6.19 -27.67 2.10
C GLU A 129 6.93 -27.37 0.79
N ASN A 130 6.30 -27.67 -0.36
CA ASN A 130 6.90 -27.50 -1.69
C ASN A 130 6.00 -26.65 -2.59
N PRO A 131 5.89 -25.35 -2.34
CA PRO A 131 5.04 -24.48 -3.12
C PRO A 131 5.55 -24.37 -4.57
N LYS A 132 4.63 -24.44 -5.53
CA LYS A 132 4.96 -24.30 -6.95
C LYS A 132 5.34 -22.87 -7.26
N LEU A 133 6.61 -22.64 -7.56
CA LEU A 133 7.11 -21.31 -7.94
C LEU A 133 6.88 -21.06 -9.44
N CYS A 134 6.41 -19.86 -9.75
CA CYS A 134 6.34 -19.28 -11.09
C CYS A 134 7.14 -17.98 -11.10
N VAL A 135 8.04 -17.81 -12.09
CA VAL A 135 8.82 -16.58 -12.28
C VAL A 135 8.58 -16.09 -13.70
N PHE A 136 8.18 -14.85 -13.81
CA PHE A 136 7.81 -14.27 -15.09
C PHE A 136 8.11 -12.78 -15.16
N ILE A 137 8.21 -12.25 -16.36
CA ILE A 137 8.16 -10.81 -16.59
C ILE A 137 6.69 -10.44 -16.74
N GLY A 138 6.21 -9.61 -15.84
CA GLY A 138 4.84 -9.13 -15.80
C GLY A 138 4.74 -7.65 -16.17
N LYS A 139 3.79 -7.32 -17.06
CA LYS A 139 3.34 -5.95 -17.27
C LYS A 139 2.17 -5.66 -16.33
N LYS A 140 2.31 -4.60 -15.54
CA LYS A 140 1.31 -4.21 -14.55
C LYS A 140 -0.04 -3.91 -15.20
N ILE A 141 -1.11 -4.49 -14.67
CA ILE A 141 -2.49 -4.12 -14.94
C ILE A 141 -3.01 -3.34 -13.73
N ASN A 142 -2.98 -3.98 -12.55
CA ASN A 142 -3.49 -3.36 -11.33
C ASN A 142 -2.77 -3.88 -10.07
N VAL A 143 -2.68 -3.04 -9.02
CA VAL A 143 -2.26 -3.43 -7.67
C VAL A 143 -3.04 -2.59 -6.68
N ASP A 144 -4.03 -3.20 -6.02
CA ASP A 144 -4.95 -2.52 -5.12
C ASP A 144 -4.88 -3.08 -3.71
N TYR A 145 -5.14 -2.18 -2.75
CA TYR A 145 -5.34 -2.58 -1.36
C TYR A 145 -6.56 -3.49 -1.24
N SER A 146 -6.39 -4.59 -0.53
CA SER A 146 -7.43 -5.57 -0.26
C SER A 146 -7.66 -5.72 1.24
N LYS A 147 -8.94 -5.79 1.65
CA LYS A 147 -9.28 -6.03 3.05
C LYS A 147 -8.83 -7.44 3.44
N ARG A 148 -8.01 -7.54 4.50
CA ARG A 148 -7.64 -8.83 5.09
C ARG A 148 -8.78 -9.42 5.89
N LYS A 149 -8.79 -10.75 5.98
CA LYS A 149 -9.58 -11.45 6.98
C LYS A 149 -9.07 -11.10 8.38
N TYR A 150 -9.99 -10.94 9.30
CA TYR A 150 -9.67 -10.78 10.70
C TYR A 150 -9.60 -12.15 11.37
N TYR A 151 -8.46 -12.48 11.94
CA TYR A 151 -8.25 -13.76 12.62
C TYR A 151 -8.24 -13.60 14.13
N CYS A 152 -8.94 -14.51 14.85
CA CYS A 152 -9.04 -14.48 16.31
C CYS A 152 -7.70 -14.82 16.99
N ASN A 153 -6.93 -15.71 16.38
CA ASN A 153 -5.72 -16.32 16.92
C ASN A 153 -4.43 -15.82 16.27
N ARG A 154 -4.51 -14.80 15.40
CA ARG A 154 -3.33 -14.27 14.69
C ARG A 154 -3.38 -12.76 14.53
N ILE A 155 -2.31 -12.09 14.92
CA ILE A 155 -2.05 -10.69 14.58
C ILE A 155 -1.28 -10.67 13.27
N SER A 156 -1.75 -9.91 12.30
CA SER A 156 -1.04 -9.71 11.04
C SER A 156 -0.58 -8.25 10.94
N LEU A 157 0.71 -8.06 10.71
CA LEU A 157 1.35 -6.75 10.60
C LEU A 157 1.37 -6.22 9.17
N ASP A 158 1.26 -7.11 8.18
CA ASP A 158 1.33 -6.75 6.77
C ASP A 158 -0.02 -6.26 6.23
N SER A 159 -0.01 -5.32 5.31
CA SER A 159 -1.14 -4.99 4.47
C SER A 159 -1.30 -6.05 3.36
N LYS A 160 -2.54 -6.31 2.94
CA LYS A 160 -2.85 -7.21 1.82
C LYS A 160 -3.16 -6.38 0.59
N PHE A 161 -2.64 -6.82 -0.56
CA PHE A 161 -2.96 -6.26 -1.87
C PHE A 161 -3.32 -7.39 -2.82
N ASP A 162 -4.24 -7.11 -3.74
CA ASP A 162 -4.54 -7.98 -4.86
C ASP A 162 -3.85 -7.37 -6.09
N ALA A 163 -3.07 -8.18 -6.79
CA ALA A 163 -2.27 -7.77 -7.93
C ALA A 163 -2.69 -8.53 -9.18
N GLU A 164 -2.81 -7.81 -10.28
CA GLU A 164 -3.09 -8.35 -11.60
C GLU A 164 -2.02 -7.91 -12.59
N TYR A 165 -1.41 -8.88 -13.28
CA TYR A 165 -0.34 -8.65 -14.25
C TYR A 165 -0.57 -9.45 -15.51
N LYS A 166 -0.27 -8.84 -16.68
CA LYS A 166 -0.14 -9.57 -17.94
C LYS A 166 1.23 -10.24 -17.95
N ILE A 167 1.28 -11.55 -18.24
CA ILE A 167 2.54 -12.27 -18.41
C ILE A 167 3.08 -11.92 -19.80
N VAL A 168 4.28 -11.37 -19.84
CA VAL A 168 4.99 -10.99 -21.06
C VAL A 168 5.96 -12.08 -21.49
N GLU A 169 6.64 -12.71 -20.51
CA GLU A 169 7.61 -13.77 -20.73
C GLU A 169 7.71 -14.65 -19.48
N ASN A 170 7.63 -15.99 -19.64
CA ASN A 170 7.89 -16.92 -18.56
C ASN A 170 9.39 -17.19 -18.44
N LEU A 171 9.95 -17.04 -17.22
CA LEU A 171 11.35 -17.37 -16.93
C LEU A 171 11.49 -18.72 -16.25
N TYR A 172 10.49 -19.12 -15.44
CA TYR A 172 10.46 -20.39 -14.74
C TYR A 172 9.03 -20.80 -14.37
N GLY A 173 8.75 -22.10 -14.41
CA GLY A 173 7.40 -22.63 -14.19
C GLY A 173 6.50 -22.48 -15.42
N ASP A 174 5.44 -23.26 -15.47
CA ASP A 174 4.50 -23.28 -16.60
C ASP A 174 3.17 -22.65 -16.19
N PHE A 175 3.03 -21.35 -16.34
CA PHE A 175 1.77 -20.66 -16.17
C PHE A 175 1.15 -20.37 -17.54
N LYS A 176 0.02 -21.04 -17.82
CA LYS A 176 -0.57 -21.10 -19.19
C LYS A 176 -1.48 -19.91 -19.54
N LYS A 177 -1.82 -19.04 -18.58
CA LYS A 177 -2.71 -17.90 -18.82
C LYS A 177 -1.89 -16.66 -19.16
N ASP A 178 -2.45 -15.77 -19.97
CA ASP A 178 -1.83 -14.51 -20.34
C ASP A 178 -1.85 -13.49 -19.18
N THR A 179 -2.74 -13.68 -18.21
CA THR A 179 -2.91 -12.81 -17.05
C THR A 179 -2.89 -13.63 -15.77
N ILE A 180 -2.21 -13.11 -14.77
CA ILE A 180 -2.09 -13.73 -13.46
C ILE A 180 -2.61 -12.79 -12.37
N ASN A 181 -3.46 -13.34 -11.48
CA ASN A 181 -3.93 -12.67 -10.28
C ASN A 181 -3.26 -13.35 -9.08
N PHE A 182 -2.69 -12.56 -8.19
CA PHE A 182 -2.02 -13.06 -7.00
C PHE A 182 -2.13 -12.08 -5.83
N VAL A 183 -1.92 -12.60 -4.64
CA VAL A 183 -1.97 -11.84 -3.40
C VAL A 183 -0.56 -11.38 -3.01
N VAL A 184 -0.49 -10.19 -2.45
CA VAL A 184 0.75 -9.60 -1.94
C VAL A 184 0.57 -9.20 -0.48
N TYR A 185 1.54 -9.54 0.34
CA TYR A 185 1.62 -9.08 1.73
C TYR A 185 2.85 -8.19 1.89
N ASP A 186 2.64 -6.91 2.26
CA ASP A 186 3.72 -5.96 2.44
C ASP A 186 3.58 -5.19 3.76
N HIS A 187 4.72 -5.04 4.46
CA HIS A 187 4.77 -4.38 5.75
C HIS A 187 4.86 -2.86 5.64
N TYR A 188 5.45 -2.38 4.56
CA TYR A 188 5.82 -0.97 4.40
C TYR A 188 4.81 -0.16 3.57
N GLY A 189 3.69 -0.75 3.19
CA GLY A 189 2.65 -0.09 2.41
C GLY A 189 2.46 -0.72 1.03
N LYS A 190 2.25 0.07 0.00
CA LYS A 190 2.05 -0.43 -1.36
C LYS A 190 3.33 -1.12 -1.84
N PRO A 191 3.25 -2.34 -2.42
CA PRO A 191 4.43 -3.07 -2.85
C PRO A 191 5.29 -2.29 -3.85
N GLY A 192 6.60 -2.18 -3.60
CA GLY A 192 7.50 -1.36 -4.42
C GLY A 192 7.54 -1.75 -5.91
N PHE A 193 7.28 -3.01 -6.24
CA PHE A 193 7.20 -3.42 -7.64
C PHE A 193 6.03 -2.76 -8.40
N SER A 194 5.01 -2.28 -7.69
CA SER A 194 3.87 -1.59 -8.28
C SER A 194 4.19 -0.22 -8.88
N GLU A 195 5.38 0.32 -8.61
CA GLU A 195 5.86 1.58 -9.19
C GLU A 195 6.33 1.41 -10.65
N TYR A 196 6.60 0.18 -11.07
CA TYR A 196 7.17 -0.12 -12.39
C TYR A 196 6.12 -0.71 -13.33
N GLU A 197 6.24 -0.39 -14.61
CA GLU A 197 5.38 -0.95 -15.65
C GLU A 197 5.67 -2.43 -15.90
N ASN A 198 6.96 -2.79 -15.99
CA ASN A 198 7.41 -4.14 -16.25
C ASN A 198 8.38 -4.61 -15.18
N VAL A 199 8.14 -5.80 -14.63
CA VAL A 199 8.92 -6.36 -13.52
C VAL A 199 9.08 -7.87 -13.64
N ILE A 200 10.22 -8.40 -13.16
CA ILE A 200 10.32 -9.81 -12.83
C ILE A 200 9.59 -10.03 -11.52
N LEU A 201 8.62 -10.94 -11.52
CA LEU A 201 7.84 -11.31 -10.35
C LEU A 201 8.05 -12.79 -10.02
N TYR A 202 8.05 -13.06 -8.73
CA TYR A 202 8.22 -14.37 -8.12
C TYR A 202 6.94 -14.68 -7.35
N VAL A 203 6.14 -15.61 -7.86
CA VAL A 203 4.84 -15.97 -7.30
C VAL A 203 4.83 -17.45 -7.00
N ALA A 204 4.42 -17.83 -5.81
CA ALA A 204 4.32 -19.22 -5.40
C ALA A 204 2.89 -19.60 -5.02
N GLU A 205 2.50 -20.83 -5.32
CA GLU A 205 1.19 -21.36 -4.95
C GLU A 205 1.27 -22.00 -3.56
N TYR A 206 0.48 -21.48 -2.61
CA TYR A 206 0.33 -22.02 -1.26
C TYR A 206 -1.12 -22.41 -1.03
N CYS A 207 -1.42 -23.70 -0.87
CA CYS A 207 -2.77 -24.21 -0.60
C CYS A 207 -3.85 -23.64 -1.56
N GLY A 208 -3.50 -23.52 -2.85
CA GLY A 208 -4.40 -23.00 -3.89
C GLY A 208 -4.46 -21.47 -4.02
N GLU A 209 -3.72 -20.71 -3.21
CA GLU A 209 -3.59 -19.26 -3.36
C GLU A 209 -2.23 -18.91 -3.97
N LEU A 210 -2.23 -18.10 -5.02
CA LEU A 210 -1.01 -17.55 -5.60
C LEU A 210 -0.57 -16.34 -4.79
N VAL A 211 0.65 -16.41 -4.22
CA VAL A 211 1.18 -15.40 -3.31
C VAL A 211 2.55 -14.91 -3.82
N HIS A 212 2.74 -13.60 -3.86
CA HIS A 212 4.04 -13.00 -4.18
C HIS A 212 5.10 -13.41 -3.15
N VAL A 213 6.24 -13.89 -3.61
CA VAL A 213 7.40 -14.18 -2.75
C VAL A 213 7.92 -12.84 -2.21
N LYS A 214 7.61 -12.58 -0.96
CA LYS A 214 7.71 -11.27 -0.31
C LYS A 214 9.05 -10.57 -0.58
N TYR A 215 9.00 -9.35 -1.09
CA TYR A 215 10.14 -8.47 -1.46
C TYR A 215 10.99 -8.98 -2.64
N GLN A 216 10.57 -10.02 -3.34
CA GLN A 216 11.32 -10.52 -4.50
C GLN A 216 10.75 -9.94 -5.80
N TYR A 217 11.42 -8.97 -6.36
CA TYR A 217 11.13 -8.40 -7.68
C TYR A 217 12.36 -7.70 -8.26
N ASN A 218 12.36 -7.44 -9.56
CA ASN A 218 13.32 -6.58 -10.24
C ASN A 218 12.61 -5.82 -11.37
N ASN A 219 12.77 -4.50 -11.43
CA ASN A 219 12.30 -3.72 -12.55
C ASN A 219 13.09 -4.07 -13.81
N VAL A 220 12.41 -4.19 -14.94
CA VAL A 220 13.03 -4.57 -16.21
C VAL A 220 12.60 -3.68 -17.35
N TYR A 221 13.49 -3.53 -18.31
CA TYR A 221 13.35 -2.68 -19.49
C TYR A 221 13.81 -3.44 -20.72
N LYS A 222 13.28 -3.06 -21.89
CA LYS A 222 13.75 -3.60 -23.17
C LYS A 222 15.11 -3.04 -23.51
N THR A 223 15.97 -3.91 -24.00
CA THR A 223 17.24 -3.55 -24.63
C THR A 223 17.07 -3.46 -26.14
N LYS A 224 17.98 -2.77 -26.83
CA LYS A 224 17.94 -2.63 -28.30
C LYS A 224 17.94 -3.97 -29.07
N ASN A 225 18.48 -5.02 -28.44
CA ASN A 225 18.40 -6.38 -29.02
C ASN A 225 17.09 -7.12 -28.71
N GLY A 226 16.08 -6.42 -28.13
CA GLY A 226 14.75 -6.92 -27.85
C GLY A 226 14.62 -7.80 -26.61
N LYS A 227 15.69 -8.02 -25.83
CA LYS A 227 15.65 -8.79 -24.60
C LYS A 227 15.28 -7.90 -23.39
N TRP A 228 14.77 -8.51 -22.34
CA TRP A 228 14.51 -7.85 -21.08
C TRP A 228 15.74 -7.86 -20.18
N ALA A 229 16.05 -6.72 -19.60
CA ALA A 229 17.16 -6.58 -18.67
C ALA A 229 16.83 -5.56 -17.57
N SER A 230 17.51 -5.68 -16.44
CA SER A 230 17.47 -4.73 -15.35
C SER A 230 18.80 -3.97 -15.27
N PRO A 231 18.80 -2.67 -14.94
CA PRO A 231 20.00 -1.96 -14.51
C PRO A 231 20.68 -2.70 -13.36
N TYR A 232 21.96 -2.43 -13.13
CA TYR A 232 22.72 -3.00 -12.03
C TYR A 232 21.95 -2.96 -10.70
N GLN A 233 21.85 -4.10 -10.01
CA GLN A 233 21.00 -4.27 -8.83
C GLN A 233 21.79 -4.28 -7.50
N GLY A 234 23.10 -4.03 -7.52
CA GLY A 234 23.90 -4.00 -6.30
C GLY A 234 24.13 -5.37 -5.67
N PHE A 235 24.09 -6.46 -6.44
CA PHE A 235 24.51 -7.77 -5.94
C PHE A 235 26.01 -7.74 -5.60
N ASP A 236 26.39 -8.40 -4.53
CA ASP A 236 27.78 -8.59 -4.14
C ASP A 236 28.41 -9.72 -4.99
N TYR A 237 28.78 -9.37 -6.22
CA TYR A 237 29.28 -10.33 -7.20
C TYR A 237 30.60 -10.98 -6.77
N GLU A 238 31.42 -10.33 -5.94
CA GLU A 238 32.65 -10.89 -5.43
C GLU A 238 32.41 -12.05 -4.46
N LYS A 239 31.44 -11.88 -3.55
CA LYS A 239 30.99 -12.97 -2.67
C LYS A 239 30.30 -14.10 -3.43
N LEU A 240 29.73 -13.81 -4.59
CA LEU A 240 28.99 -14.76 -5.41
C LEU A 240 29.86 -15.44 -6.50
N ASP A 241 31.15 -15.11 -6.62
CA ASP A 241 32.04 -15.70 -7.63
C ASP A 241 32.12 -17.23 -7.54
N SER A 242 32.08 -17.79 -6.33
CA SER A 242 32.03 -19.26 -6.10
C SER A 242 30.81 -19.93 -6.73
N LEU A 243 29.73 -19.21 -6.94
CA LEU A 243 28.47 -19.70 -7.51
C LEU A 243 28.44 -19.65 -9.05
N LYS A 244 29.52 -19.21 -9.71
CA LYS A 244 29.64 -19.02 -11.17
C LYS A 244 28.44 -18.21 -11.73
N ILE A 245 28.19 -17.06 -11.12
CA ILE A 245 27.11 -16.16 -11.51
C ILE A 245 27.62 -15.21 -12.60
N LYS A 246 26.76 -14.92 -13.58
CA LYS A 246 27.09 -13.96 -14.64
C LYS A 246 27.14 -12.55 -14.06
N LYS A 247 28.28 -11.88 -14.21
CA LYS A 247 28.48 -10.47 -13.82
C LYS A 247 27.68 -9.53 -14.73
N PRO A 248 27.36 -8.31 -14.28
CA PRO A 248 26.68 -7.34 -15.12
C PRO A 248 27.54 -6.96 -16.31
N GLU A 249 26.89 -6.74 -17.44
CA GLU A 249 27.54 -6.32 -18.70
C GLU A 249 27.02 -4.96 -19.16
N ILE A 250 27.71 -4.31 -20.06
CA ILE A 250 27.26 -3.07 -20.70
C ILE A 250 26.00 -3.39 -21.52
N LEU A 251 24.91 -2.68 -21.26
CA LEU A 251 23.62 -2.88 -21.91
C LEU A 251 23.14 -1.60 -22.59
N GLU A 252 22.71 -1.76 -23.84
CA GLU A 252 22.00 -0.69 -24.55
C GLU A 252 20.49 -0.89 -24.40
N PHE A 253 19.86 -0.10 -23.56
CA PHE A 253 18.40 -0.07 -23.43
C PHE A 253 17.75 0.66 -24.61
N GLU A 254 16.51 0.30 -24.96
CA GLU A 254 15.75 0.99 -26.03
C GLU A 254 15.55 2.47 -25.69
N ASN A 255 15.26 2.76 -24.41
CA ASN A 255 15.17 4.11 -23.86
C ASN A 255 16.24 4.29 -22.78
N GLU A 256 16.77 5.48 -22.64
CA GLU A 256 17.70 5.80 -21.57
C GLU A 256 17.04 5.60 -20.21
N ILE A 257 17.68 4.82 -19.34
CA ILE A 257 17.20 4.57 -17.99
C ILE A 257 17.94 5.51 -17.04
N THR A 258 17.23 6.48 -16.49
CA THR A 258 17.77 7.48 -15.59
C THR A 258 16.98 7.54 -14.29
N PHE A 259 17.71 7.82 -13.19
CA PHE A 259 17.17 8.03 -11.87
C PHE A 259 17.55 9.45 -11.44
N GLU A 260 16.57 10.27 -11.07
CA GLU A 260 16.78 11.65 -10.66
C GLU A 260 16.29 11.86 -9.23
N PHE A 261 17.09 12.55 -8.42
CA PHE A 261 16.81 12.82 -7.01
C PHE A 261 16.93 14.31 -6.70
N GLY A 262 16.25 14.75 -5.65
CA GLY A 262 16.32 16.14 -5.21
C GLY A 262 17.69 16.51 -4.65
N LYS A 263 17.96 17.83 -4.57
CA LYS A 263 19.24 18.37 -4.04
C LYS A 263 19.50 18.03 -2.58
N ASP A 264 18.43 17.69 -1.83
CA ASP A 264 18.53 17.31 -0.41
C ASP A 264 18.88 15.82 -0.22
N THR A 265 19.20 15.10 -1.30
CA THR A 265 19.58 13.69 -1.25
C THR A 265 20.96 13.54 -0.59
N ASP A 266 21.07 12.58 0.34
CA ASP A 266 22.35 12.23 0.94
C ASP A 266 23.32 11.69 -0.10
N THR A 267 24.49 12.33 -0.22
CA THR A 267 25.50 12.01 -1.26
C THR A 267 26.08 10.62 -1.07
N LEU A 268 26.35 10.19 0.18
CA LEU A 268 26.91 8.86 0.45
C LEU A 268 25.92 7.76 0.08
N TRP A 269 24.66 7.98 0.40
CA TRP A 269 23.58 7.07 -0.03
C TRP A 269 23.49 6.99 -1.55
N PHE A 270 23.55 8.14 -2.24
CA PHE A 270 23.46 8.20 -3.70
C PHE A 270 24.63 7.45 -4.37
N ASP A 271 25.88 7.72 -3.96
CA ASP A 271 27.06 7.08 -4.52
C ASP A 271 27.08 5.56 -4.26
N LYS A 272 26.63 5.14 -3.08
CA LYS A 272 26.46 3.72 -2.76
C LYS A 272 25.37 3.06 -3.61
N ARG A 273 24.29 3.78 -3.90
CA ARG A 273 23.15 3.28 -4.69
C ARG A 273 23.48 3.20 -6.17
N PHE A 274 24.27 4.13 -6.69
CA PHE A 274 24.62 4.27 -8.11
C PHE A 274 26.14 4.26 -8.34
N PRO A 275 26.82 3.14 -8.01
CA PRO A 275 28.28 3.09 -8.06
C PRO A 275 28.81 3.06 -9.50
N LYS A 276 30.00 3.66 -9.70
CA LYS A 276 30.79 3.49 -10.93
C LYS A 276 31.41 2.09 -10.95
N PRO A 277 31.61 1.47 -12.12
CA PRO A 277 31.29 1.96 -13.48
C PRO A 277 29.86 1.68 -13.91
N TYR A 278 29.00 1.13 -13.05
CA TYR A 278 27.67 0.63 -13.42
C TYR A 278 26.69 1.73 -13.82
N TYR A 279 26.95 2.94 -13.33
CA TYR A 279 26.17 4.14 -13.63
C TYR A 279 27.07 5.30 -14.03
N GLU A 280 26.62 6.10 -15.01
CA GLU A 280 27.12 7.45 -15.28
C GLU A 280 26.33 8.43 -14.40
N THR A 281 27.01 9.20 -13.55
CA THR A 281 26.37 10.13 -12.61
C THR A 281 26.72 11.58 -12.92
N ASN A 282 25.73 12.48 -12.83
CA ASN A 282 25.87 13.91 -12.93
C ASN A 282 24.97 14.59 -11.89
N GLY A 283 25.58 15.17 -10.84
CA GLY A 283 24.84 15.61 -9.65
C GLY A 283 24.05 14.44 -9.05
N PHE A 284 22.78 14.63 -8.81
CA PHE A 284 21.86 13.57 -8.30
C PHE A 284 21.06 12.88 -9.42
N LYS A 285 21.63 12.83 -10.62
CA LYS A 285 21.11 12.06 -11.74
C LYS A 285 22.06 10.90 -12.05
N ALA A 286 21.53 9.69 -12.16
CA ALA A 286 22.27 8.48 -12.48
C ALA A 286 21.67 7.83 -13.73
N LYS A 287 22.50 7.57 -14.75
CA LYS A 287 22.15 6.85 -15.97
C LYS A 287 22.71 5.44 -15.89
N ALA A 288 21.88 4.44 -16.15
CA ALA A 288 22.29 3.04 -16.17
C ALA A 288 23.16 2.75 -17.40
N VAL A 289 24.30 2.10 -17.17
CA VAL A 289 25.25 1.65 -18.21
C VAL A 289 25.36 0.13 -18.20
N TYR A 290 25.40 -0.48 -17.02
CA TYR A 290 25.51 -1.92 -16.86
C TYR A 290 24.22 -2.51 -16.30
N GLY A 291 24.00 -3.78 -16.59
CA GLY A 291 22.89 -4.54 -16.03
C GLY A 291 23.01 -6.03 -16.30
N ASN A 292 21.98 -6.76 -15.93
CA ASN A 292 21.85 -8.18 -16.21
C ASN A 292 20.54 -8.46 -16.98
N TYR A 293 20.56 -9.40 -17.90
CA TYR A 293 19.33 -9.89 -18.51
C TYR A 293 18.43 -10.57 -17.46
N ALA A 294 17.14 -10.55 -17.71
CA ALA A 294 16.14 -11.08 -16.78
C ALA A 294 16.40 -12.54 -16.37
N ILE A 295 16.83 -13.37 -17.32
CA ILE A 295 17.17 -14.77 -17.04
C ILE A 295 18.41 -14.90 -16.16
N ASP A 296 19.42 -14.05 -16.33
CA ASP A 296 20.61 -14.04 -15.48
C ASP A 296 20.28 -13.63 -14.03
N ILE A 297 19.38 -12.65 -13.87
CA ILE A 297 18.89 -12.24 -12.54
C ILE A 297 18.13 -13.39 -11.87
N PHE A 298 17.29 -14.11 -12.61
CA PHE A 298 16.62 -15.29 -12.06
C PHE A 298 17.63 -16.34 -11.62
N GLU A 299 18.67 -16.65 -12.42
CA GLU A 299 19.71 -17.60 -12.04
C GLU A 299 20.51 -17.15 -10.82
N ILE A 300 20.77 -15.86 -10.65
CA ILE A 300 21.34 -15.31 -9.42
C ILE A 300 20.43 -15.60 -8.23
N LYS A 301 19.16 -15.20 -8.29
CA LYS A 301 18.21 -15.37 -7.20
C LYS A 301 17.93 -16.84 -6.90
N LYS A 302 17.92 -17.70 -7.92
CA LYS A 302 17.80 -19.16 -7.76
C LYS A 302 18.88 -19.73 -6.86
N LYS A 303 20.12 -19.26 -7.02
CA LYS A 303 21.28 -19.71 -6.23
C LYS A 303 21.44 -18.98 -4.89
N THR A 304 20.70 -17.91 -4.66
CA THR A 304 20.80 -17.05 -3.47
C THR A 304 19.46 -16.97 -2.71
N ASP A 305 18.70 -15.92 -2.94
CA ASP A 305 17.47 -15.61 -2.18
C ASP A 305 16.43 -16.73 -2.24
N LEU A 306 16.20 -17.32 -3.40
CA LEU A 306 15.21 -18.38 -3.57
C LEU A 306 15.68 -19.70 -2.95
N LYS A 307 16.98 -20.01 -3.05
CA LYS A 307 17.58 -21.14 -2.35
C LYS A 307 17.44 -21.00 -0.84
N SER A 308 17.79 -19.84 -0.28
CA SER A 308 17.66 -19.56 1.17
C SER A 308 16.22 -19.64 1.69
N ARG A 309 15.25 -19.51 0.80
CA ARG A 309 13.80 -19.63 1.09
C ARG A 309 13.25 -21.03 0.83
N GLY A 310 14.08 -21.99 0.44
CA GLY A 310 13.71 -23.38 0.22
C GLY A 310 13.03 -23.69 -1.12
N PHE A 311 13.06 -22.76 -2.10
CA PHE A 311 12.51 -23.07 -3.44
C PHE A 311 13.43 -23.91 -4.30
N PHE A 312 14.72 -23.91 -4.00
CA PHE A 312 15.75 -24.67 -4.73
C PHE A 312 16.76 -25.28 -3.75
N GLU A 313 17.36 -26.42 -4.14
CA GLU A 313 18.42 -27.11 -3.39
C GLU A 313 19.79 -26.44 -3.53
#